data_0626daf27d8395fde1c7120025a291da
#
_entry.id   0626daf27d8395fde1c7120025a291da
#
_cell.length_a   1.000
_cell.length_b   1.000
_cell.length_c   1.000
_cell.angle_alpha   90.00
_cell.angle_beta   90.00
_cell.angle_gamma   90.00
#
_symmetry.space_group_name_H-M   'P 1'
#
loop_
_entity.id
_entity.type
_entity.pdbx_description
1 polymer ?
#
loop_
_entity_poly.entity_id
_entity_poly.type
_entity_poly.pdbx_seq_one_letter_code
_entity_poly.pdbx_strand_id
1 'polypeptide(L)'
;MRKLITLLIMLSVTACAFAEDKLTENFESGLPASAPSAETSVTLASGTWKLKGVNGKKDNNSMRAAMSTNGYLVSPTLCQPGRVTFSHRGSGNGKKLVVEKSTDNGATWTQLGESTVSSASSYGSSTFKCNSNEEDTQVLIRFTCKSATIYIDDVTFTLNTVTSQPIEEPDDPTYVTEGIPVPTKAFPTAINTVFIAPSGNDQTGDGTIEKPWQNLQFAVNKAQPGTHIVCRGGKYTPAKNTDGKYTIRIKTSGTAESPIVIRAYANEIPVFDFEEQLREQMVGDRGLLITGNYWWLFGLHITHAADNGIKLEGSHNRVERCEFSYNLDTGLQLGFGHTFSDTFPGISANDGTYCAYNDIIDCDSHHNCDYDSNYGSDADGFACKMHNGRGNRFIRCRAWHNSDDAWDLFETDYDVVLAECWAWESGKAADHTWVKDYITKSGSMSFFWQ
;
A
#
# COMPACT_ATOMS: atom_id res chain seq x y z
N MET A 1 -42.28 -21.41 17.00
CA MET A 1 -40.83 -21.67 17.07
C MET A 1 -40.39 -22.16 15.69
N ARG A 2 -39.91 -21.29 14.85
CA ARG A 2 -39.27 -21.63 13.57
C ARG A 2 -37.78 -21.35 13.74
N LYS A 3 -36.95 -22.39 13.73
CA LYS A 3 -35.48 -22.28 13.72
C LYS A 3 -35.06 -21.84 12.31
N LEU A 4 -34.47 -20.67 12.23
CA LEU A 4 -33.74 -20.22 11.05
C LEU A 4 -32.34 -20.89 11.09
N ILE A 5 -32.04 -21.76 10.14
CA ILE A 5 -30.72 -22.32 9.95
C ILE A 5 -30.00 -21.37 8.98
N THR A 6 -29.07 -20.57 9.50
CA THR A 6 -28.17 -19.75 8.69
C THR A 6 -27.05 -20.67 8.20
N LEU A 7 -27.07 -20.97 6.90
CA LEU A 7 -26.02 -21.69 6.21
C LEU A 7 -24.84 -20.74 6.01
N LEU A 8 -23.79 -20.88 6.83
CA LEU A 8 -22.53 -20.16 6.68
C LEU A 8 -21.73 -20.84 5.55
N ILE A 9 -21.76 -20.25 4.35
CA ILE A 9 -20.87 -20.66 3.27
C ILE A 9 -19.49 -20.08 3.59
N MET A 10 -18.62 -20.89 4.18
CA MET A 10 -17.19 -20.57 4.23
C MET A 10 -16.64 -20.66 2.80
N LEU A 11 -16.44 -19.50 2.16
CA LEU A 11 -15.56 -19.43 1.01
C LEU A 11 -14.14 -19.63 1.54
N SER A 12 -13.58 -20.80 1.34
CA SER A 12 -12.15 -21.03 1.55
C SER A 12 -11.38 -20.24 0.46
N VAL A 13 -10.95 -19.05 0.77
CA VAL A 13 -9.91 -18.37 -0.02
C VAL A 13 -8.64 -19.16 0.21
N THR A 14 -8.28 -20.02 -0.74
CA THR A 14 -6.99 -20.67 -0.75
C THR A 14 -5.96 -19.59 -1.02
N ALA A 15 -5.22 -19.18 -0.01
CA ALA A 15 -4.11 -18.25 -0.16
C ALA A 15 -3.12 -18.81 -1.19
N CYS A 16 -2.74 -18.00 -2.18
CA CYS A 16 -1.66 -18.30 -3.10
C CYS A 16 -0.33 -18.26 -2.33
N ALA A 17 0.10 -19.39 -1.80
CA ALA A 17 1.41 -19.51 -1.19
C ALA A 17 2.41 -20.00 -2.25
N PHE A 18 3.12 -19.10 -2.90
CA PHE A 18 4.31 -19.43 -3.67
C PHE A 18 5.48 -18.59 -3.18
N ALA A 19 6.49 -19.28 -2.64
CA ALA A 19 7.72 -18.67 -2.13
C ALA A 19 8.76 -18.38 -3.23
N GLU A 20 8.41 -18.44 -4.51
CA GLU A 20 9.34 -18.24 -5.63
C GLU A 20 8.77 -17.29 -6.68
N ASP A 21 9.59 -16.36 -7.17
CA ASP A 21 9.27 -15.43 -8.26
C ASP A 21 8.99 -16.13 -9.60
N LYS A 22 9.18 -17.44 -9.65
CA LYS A 22 9.03 -18.26 -10.86
C LYS A 22 8.47 -19.64 -10.51
N LEU A 23 7.50 -20.09 -11.30
CA LEU A 23 7.04 -21.47 -11.31
C LEU A 23 7.50 -22.12 -12.61
N THR A 24 8.28 -23.21 -12.52
CA THR A 24 8.80 -23.90 -13.70
C THR A 24 8.34 -25.36 -13.75
N GLU A 25 7.93 -25.83 -14.94
CA GLU A 25 7.61 -27.21 -15.24
C GLU A 25 8.42 -27.72 -16.42
N ASN A 26 9.20 -28.77 -16.21
CA ASN A 26 10.07 -29.39 -17.20
C ASN A 26 9.58 -30.73 -17.75
N PHE A 27 8.42 -31.18 -17.31
CA PHE A 27 7.74 -32.40 -17.75
C PHE A 27 8.55 -33.70 -17.68
N GLU A 28 9.63 -33.77 -16.92
CA GLU A 28 10.49 -34.97 -16.83
C GLU A 28 9.79 -36.19 -16.25
N SER A 29 8.70 -36.00 -15.51
CA SER A 29 7.90 -37.08 -14.95
C SER A 29 6.44 -36.71 -14.80
N GLY A 30 5.57 -37.67 -14.53
CA GLY A 30 4.15 -37.47 -14.17
C GLY A 30 3.19 -37.36 -15.36
N LEU A 31 3.65 -37.16 -16.59
CA LEU A 31 2.77 -37.17 -17.76
C LEU A 31 2.31 -38.60 -18.12
N PRO A 32 1.06 -38.80 -18.59
CA PRO A 32 0.56 -40.10 -18.98
C PRO A 32 1.35 -40.66 -20.19
N ALA A 33 1.52 -41.95 -20.25
CA ALA A 33 2.20 -42.65 -21.37
C ALA A 33 1.40 -42.59 -22.68
N SER A 34 0.07 -42.44 -22.60
CA SER A 34 -0.83 -42.29 -23.75
C SER A 34 -1.69 -41.03 -23.57
N ALA A 35 -1.96 -40.31 -24.65
CA ALA A 35 -2.73 -39.09 -24.65
C ALA A 35 -4.21 -39.36 -24.32
N PRO A 36 -4.75 -38.86 -23.19
CA PRO A 36 -6.14 -39.08 -22.82
C PRO A 36 -7.09 -38.35 -23.76
N SER A 37 -8.20 -39.00 -24.12
CA SER A 37 -9.26 -38.43 -24.98
C SER A 37 -10.19 -37.47 -24.27
N ALA A 38 -10.26 -37.54 -22.93
CA ALA A 38 -11.00 -36.62 -22.06
C ALA A 38 -10.02 -35.79 -21.20
N GLU A 39 -10.49 -34.66 -20.66
CA GLU A 39 -9.69 -33.86 -19.73
C GLU A 39 -9.35 -34.71 -18.50
N THR A 40 -8.08 -34.68 -18.12
CA THR A 40 -7.54 -35.45 -16.99
C THR A 40 -6.59 -34.55 -16.20
N SER A 41 -6.65 -34.63 -14.89
CA SER A 41 -5.71 -33.95 -14.00
C SER A 41 -4.51 -34.84 -13.72
N VAL A 42 -3.32 -34.22 -13.73
CA VAL A 42 -2.05 -34.88 -13.37
C VAL A 42 -1.29 -34.00 -12.40
N THR A 43 -0.61 -34.62 -11.43
CA THR A 43 0.26 -33.87 -10.51
C THR A 43 1.68 -33.95 -11.03
N LEU A 44 2.24 -32.78 -11.37
CA LEU A 44 3.61 -32.60 -11.81
C LEU A 44 4.42 -31.86 -10.74
N ALA A 45 5.69 -31.59 -11.01
CA ALA A 45 6.57 -30.91 -10.05
C ALA A 45 6.06 -29.50 -9.66
N SER A 46 5.50 -28.77 -10.61
CA SER A 46 4.96 -27.42 -10.42
C SER A 46 3.50 -27.36 -9.91
N GLY A 47 2.87 -28.50 -9.67
CA GLY A 47 1.48 -28.57 -9.18
C GLY A 47 0.55 -29.41 -10.06
N THR A 48 -0.77 -29.19 -9.90
CA THR A 48 -1.77 -29.97 -10.63
C THR A 48 -2.11 -29.32 -11.96
N TRP A 49 -1.77 -30.02 -13.06
CA TRP A 49 -2.10 -29.63 -14.42
C TRP A 49 -3.33 -30.39 -14.93
N LYS A 50 -4.09 -29.76 -15.80
CA LYS A 50 -5.14 -30.45 -16.56
C LYS A 50 -4.69 -30.60 -18.00
N LEU A 51 -4.99 -31.74 -18.61
CA LEU A 51 -4.59 -32.02 -19.97
C LEU A 51 -5.60 -32.87 -20.73
N LYS A 52 -5.63 -32.69 -22.03
CA LYS A 52 -6.35 -33.54 -22.98
C LYS A 52 -5.53 -33.67 -24.25
N GLY A 53 -5.44 -34.87 -24.81
CA GLY A 53 -4.68 -35.12 -26.05
C GLY A 53 -3.18 -34.85 -25.89
N VAL A 54 -2.63 -35.01 -24.64
CA VAL A 54 -1.22 -34.80 -24.33
C VAL A 54 -0.66 -36.00 -23.61
N ASN A 55 0.56 -36.41 -23.95
CA ASN A 55 1.27 -37.48 -23.29
C ASN A 55 2.76 -37.16 -23.15
N GLY A 56 3.41 -37.82 -22.21
CA GLY A 56 4.87 -37.79 -22.09
C GLY A 56 5.52 -38.52 -23.23
N LYS A 57 6.47 -37.87 -23.90
CA LYS A 57 7.26 -38.50 -24.99
C LYS A 57 8.72 -38.13 -24.85
N LYS A 58 9.57 -39.14 -24.91
CA LYS A 58 11.02 -38.95 -24.89
C LYS A 58 11.51 -38.33 -26.21
N ASP A 59 12.26 -37.23 -26.09
CA ASP A 59 12.90 -36.56 -27.22
C ASP A 59 14.28 -36.06 -26.78
N ASN A 60 15.34 -36.49 -27.49
CA ASN A 60 16.72 -36.20 -27.15
C ASN A 60 17.09 -36.52 -25.67
N ASN A 61 16.66 -37.69 -25.16
CA ASN A 61 16.87 -38.17 -23.81
C ASN A 61 16.11 -37.41 -22.69
N SER A 62 15.31 -36.39 -23.00
CA SER A 62 14.45 -35.67 -22.03
C SER A 62 12.98 -36.00 -22.29
N MET A 63 12.18 -36.02 -21.24
CA MET A 63 10.72 -36.19 -21.38
C MET A 63 10.10 -34.83 -21.72
N ARG A 64 9.09 -34.84 -22.57
CA ARG A 64 8.42 -33.65 -23.07
C ARG A 64 6.91 -33.86 -23.11
N ALA A 65 6.15 -32.78 -23.02
CA ALA A 65 4.72 -32.81 -23.26
C ALA A 65 4.45 -32.82 -24.76
N ALA A 66 4.05 -33.97 -25.31
CA ALA A 66 3.68 -34.14 -26.74
C ALA A 66 2.18 -33.91 -26.90
N MET A 67 1.80 -32.92 -27.70
CA MET A 67 0.42 -32.45 -27.89
C MET A 67 -0.11 -32.89 -29.25
N SER A 68 -1.26 -33.55 -29.28
CA SER A 68 -1.99 -33.88 -30.52
C SER A 68 -2.82 -32.68 -31.00
N THR A 69 -3.38 -32.73 -32.20
CA THR A 69 -4.30 -31.71 -32.73
C THR A 69 -5.48 -31.52 -31.78
N ASN A 70 -5.78 -30.27 -31.40
CA ASN A 70 -6.77 -29.87 -30.42
C ASN A 70 -6.49 -30.39 -28.99
N GLY A 71 -5.30 -30.98 -28.77
CA GLY A 71 -4.81 -31.25 -27.42
C GLY A 71 -4.45 -29.95 -26.69
N TYR A 72 -4.56 -29.95 -25.38
CA TYR A 72 -4.23 -28.81 -24.58
C TYR A 72 -3.65 -29.17 -23.20
N LEU A 73 -2.86 -28.24 -22.66
CA LEU A 73 -2.36 -28.23 -21.29
C LEU A 73 -2.92 -27.00 -20.60
N VAL A 74 -3.39 -27.15 -19.35
CA VAL A 74 -3.79 -26.04 -18.49
C VAL A 74 -2.91 -26.05 -17.25
N SER A 75 -2.33 -24.91 -16.93
CA SER A 75 -1.45 -24.73 -15.78
C SER A 75 -2.15 -25.02 -14.44
N PRO A 76 -1.42 -25.24 -13.35
CA PRO A 76 -1.95 -24.98 -12.02
C PRO A 76 -2.52 -23.57 -11.91
N THR A 77 -3.34 -23.31 -10.90
CA THR A 77 -3.83 -21.97 -10.61
C THR A 77 -2.64 -21.06 -10.25
N LEU A 78 -2.53 -19.94 -10.93
CA LEU A 78 -1.46 -18.96 -10.76
C LEU A 78 -2.03 -17.69 -10.14
N CYS A 79 -1.24 -17.05 -9.30
CA CYS A 79 -1.54 -15.73 -8.78
C CYS A 79 -0.76 -14.72 -9.62
N GLN A 80 -1.46 -13.78 -10.26
CA GLN A 80 -0.90 -12.65 -11.01
C GLN A 80 0.30 -12.99 -11.91
N PRO A 81 0.20 -13.97 -12.82
CA PRO A 81 1.30 -14.31 -13.70
C PRO A 81 1.66 -13.15 -14.63
N GLY A 82 2.91 -12.69 -14.60
CA GLY A 82 3.40 -11.61 -15.43
C GLY A 82 3.69 -12.07 -16.86
N ARG A 83 4.46 -13.15 -16.98
CA ARG A 83 4.86 -13.73 -18.25
C ARG A 83 4.87 -15.24 -18.19
N VAL A 84 4.62 -15.87 -19.33
CA VAL A 84 4.90 -17.28 -19.58
C VAL A 84 5.94 -17.42 -20.66
N THR A 85 6.99 -18.18 -20.39
CA THR A 85 8.03 -18.57 -21.37
C THR A 85 8.09 -20.09 -21.45
N PHE A 86 8.28 -20.63 -22.64
CA PHE A 86 8.36 -22.08 -22.84
C PHE A 86 9.19 -22.44 -24.08
N SER A 87 9.81 -23.61 -24.05
CA SER A 87 10.48 -24.22 -25.17
C SER A 87 9.49 -25.02 -25.99
N HIS A 88 9.63 -24.99 -27.34
CA HIS A 88 8.73 -25.73 -28.22
C HIS A 88 9.40 -26.22 -29.49
N ARG A 89 8.89 -27.33 -30.04
CA ARG A 89 9.28 -27.88 -31.35
C ARG A 89 8.07 -28.57 -32.00
N GLY A 90 7.95 -28.46 -33.33
CA GLY A 90 6.91 -29.14 -34.11
C GLY A 90 7.41 -30.36 -34.83
N SER A 91 6.52 -31.32 -35.09
CA SER A 91 6.80 -32.44 -36.00
C SER A 91 6.83 -32.03 -37.48
N GLY A 92 6.72 -30.73 -37.78
CA GLY A 92 6.76 -30.10 -39.10
C GLY A 92 6.68 -28.58 -38.98
N ASN A 93 6.98 -27.86 -40.07
CA ASN A 93 6.95 -26.41 -40.10
C ASN A 93 5.53 -25.84 -40.07
N GLY A 94 5.40 -24.62 -39.58
CA GLY A 94 4.15 -23.84 -39.57
C GLY A 94 3.07 -24.36 -38.64
N LYS A 95 3.44 -25.18 -37.64
CA LYS A 95 2.50 -25.63 -36.63
C LYS A 95 2.11 -24.48 -35.67
N LYS A 96 0.85 -24.48 -35.26
CA LYS A 96 0.28 -23.39 -34.47
C LYS A 96 -0.02 -23.83 -33.04
N LEU A 97 0.53 -23.10 -32.09
CA LEU A 97 0.26 -23.22 -30.64
C LEU A 97 -0.33 -21.92 -30.17
N VAL A 98 -1.56 -21.97 -29.63
CA VAL A 98 -2.25 -20.82 -29.05
C VAL A 98 -2.07 -20.84 -27.54
N VAL A 99 -1.78 -19.69 -26.96
CA VAL A 99 -1.69 -19.46 -25.51
C VAL A 99 -2.85 -18.56 -25.08
N GLU A 100 -3.58 -18.99 -24.06
CA GLU A 100 -4.82 -18.36 -23.61
C GLU A 100 -4.81 -18.21 -22.09
N LYS A 101 -5.49 -17.17 -21.56
CA LYS A 101 -5.68 -16.89 -20.14
C LYS A 101 -7.16 -17.05 -19.76
N SER A 102 -7.41 -17.55 -18.55
CA SER A 102 -8.72 -17.54 -17.89
C SER A 102 -8.58 -16.99 -16.48
N THR A 103 -9.52 -16.13 -16.07
CA THR A 103 -9.65 -15.58 -14.71
C THR A 103 -10.90 -16.07 -13.99
N ASP A 104 -11.67 -16.95 -14.62
CA ASP A 104 -12.95 -17.49 -14.13
C ASP A 104 -12.91 -19.03 -14.02
N ASN A 105 -11.77 -19.57 -13.58
CA ASN A 105 -11.54 -20.99 -13.39
C ASN A 105 -11.75 -21.86 -14.64
N GLY A 106 -11.48 -21.29 -15.82
CA GLY A 106 -11.56 -22.00 -17.09
C GLY A 106 -12.93 -21.94 -17.77
N ALA A 107 -13.88 -21.15 -17.28
CA ALA A 107 -15.18 -20.99 -17.92
C ALA A 107 -15.09 -20.21 -19.23
N THR A 108 -14.24 -19.16 -19.27
CA THR A 108 -13.92 -18.40 -20.48
C THR A 108 -12.41 -18.28 -20.69
N TRP A 109 -11.99 -18.08 -21.94
CA TRP A 109 -10.59 -18.02 -22.32
C TRP A 109 -10.32 -16.84 -23.26
N THR A 110 -9.33 -16.03 -22.91
CA THR A 110 -8.84 -14.91 -23.73
C THR A 110 -7.48 -15.25 -24.31
N GLN A 111 -7.31 -15.11 -25.63
CA GLN A 111 -6.05 -15.42 -26.29
C GLN A 111 -4.98 -14.37 -25.93
N LEU A 112 -3.85 -14.85 -25.43
CA LEU A 112 -2.64 -14.02 -25.18
C LEU A 112 -1.79 -13.91 -26.45
N GLY A 113 -1.75 -14.97 -27.25
CA GLY A 113 -1.00 -14.97 -28.49
C GLY A 113 -0.92 -16.35 -29.16
N GLU A 114 -0.18 -16.41 -30.25
CA GLU A 114 0.03 -17.61 -31.02
C GLU A 114 1.52 -17.75 -31.37
N SER A 115 2.09 -18.95 -31.16
CA SER A 115 3.43 -19.31 -31.64
C SER A 115 3.34 -20.12 -32.92
N THR A 116 4.14 -19.74 -33.90
CA THR A 116 4.40 -20.58 -35.10
C THR A 116 5.61 -21.46 -34.83
N VAL A 117 5.38 -22.74 -34.74
CA VAL A 117 6.38 -23.73 -34.34
C VAL A 117 7.03 -24.36 -35.60
N SER A 118 8.34 -24.42 -35.60
CA SER A 118 9.13 -25.03 -36.70
C SER A 118 9.57 -26.45 -36.34
N SER A 119 9.94 -27.22 -37.36
CA SER A 119 10.52 -28.56 -37.24
C SER A 119 12.06 -28.55 -37.15
N ALA A 120 12.65 -27.44 -36.71
CA ALA A 120 14.09 -27.35 -36.54
C ALA A 120 14.64 -28.46 -35.62
N SER A 121 15.89 -28.83 -35.80
CA SER A 121 16.58 -29.78 -34.91
C SER A 121 16.75 -29.24 -33.47
N SER A 122 16.63 -27.93 -33.31
CA SER A 122 16.68 -27.22 -32.02
C SER A 122 15.29 -26.76 -31.60
N TYR A 123 15.06 -26.70 -30.28
CA TYR A 123 13.88 -26.09 -29.72
C TYR A 123 13.90 -24.56 -29.91
N GLY A 124 12.78 -24.00 -30.31
CA GLY A 124 12.53 -22.58 -30.26
C GLY A 124 11.96 -22.18 -28.87
N SER A 125 12.00 -20.90 -28.55
CA SER A 125 11.39 -20.36 -27.36
C SER A 125 10.34 -19.31 -27.69
N SER A 126 9.26 -19.26 -26.90
CA SER A 126 8.25 -18.22 -27.01
C SER A 126 7.94 -17.63 -25.66
N THR A 127 7.63 -16.34 -25.63
CA THR A 127 7.26 -15.61 -24.42
C THR A 127 6.01 -14.76 -24.67
N PHE A 128 5.04 -14.85 -23.77
CA PHE A 128 3.82 -14.05 -23.81
C PHE A 128 3.61 -13.32 -22.47
N LYS A 129 3.15 -12.06 -22.54
CA LYS A 129 2.66 -11.36 -21.35
C LYS A 129 1.30 -11.93 -20.95
N CYS A 130 1.10 -12.21 -19.69
CA CYS A 130 -0.18 -12.73 -19.19
C CYS A 130 -1.22 -11.63 -18.96
N ASN A 131 -0.79 -10.35 -18.96
CA ASN A 131 -1.64 -9.18 -18.75
C ASN A 131 -2.57 -9.39 -17.54
N SER A 132 -1.98 -9.76 -16.41
CA SER A 132 -2.70 -9.95 -15.15
C SER A 132 -2.75 -8.65 -14.37
N ASN A 133 -3.90 -8.39 -13.75
CA ASN A 133 -4.14 -7.28 -12.83
C ASN A 133 -4.00 -7.78 -11.37
N GLU A 134 -3.98 -6.89 -10.41
CA GLU A 134 -3.87 -7.23 -8.99
C GLU A 134 -5.02 -8.11 -8.48
N GLU A 135 -6.20 -7.97 -9.07
CA GLU A 135 -7.37 -8.79 -8.75
C GLU A 135 -7.31 -10.22 -9.32
N ASP A 136 -6.37 -10.48 -10.24
CA ASP A 136 -6.22 -11.78 -10.93
C ASP A 136 -5.54 -12.83 -10.04
N THR A 137 -6.12 -13.15 -8.90
CA THR A 137 -5.55 -14.09 -7.90
C THR A 137 -5.70 -15.56 -8.26
N GLN A 138 -6.51 -15.91 -9.28
CA GLN A 138 -6.75 -17.29 -9.73
C GLN A 138 -6.73 -17.37 -11.25
N VAL A 139 -5.54 -17.29 -11.82
CA VAL A 139 -5.34 -17.33 -13.28
C VAL A 139 -4.97 -18.73 -13.73
N LEU A 140 -5.56 -19.18 -14.82
CA LEU A 140 -5.15 -20.37 -15.53
C LEU A 140 -4.56 -19.98 -16.90
N ILE A 141 -3.48 -20.61 -17.29
CA ILE A 141 -2.89 -20.47 -18.64
C ILE A 141 -3.07 -21.78 -19.40
N ARG A 142 -3.64 -21.70 -20.59
CA ARG A 142 -3.85 -22.85 -21.47
C ARG A 142 -2.99 -22.76 -22.72
N PHE A 143 -2.35 -23.87 -23.04
CA PHE A 143 -1.63 -24.08 -24.30
C PHE A 143 -2.45 -25.00 -25.16
N THR A 144 -2.90 -24.55 -26.34
CA THR A 144 -3.73 -25.32 -27.24
C THR A 144 -3.01 -25.60 -28.56
N CYS A 145 -2.81 -26.87 -28.89
CA CYS A 145 -2.21 -27.29 -30.14
C CYS A 145 -3.24 -27.24 -31.28
N LYS A 146 -3.08 -26.35 -32.23
CA LYS A 146 -3.97 -26.23 -33.41
C LYS A 146 -3.62 -27.15 -34.55
N SER A 147 -2.37 -27.65 -34.59
CA SER A 147 -1.92 -28.58 -35.63
C SER A 147 -0.83 -29.51 -35.10
N ALA A 148 -1.07 -30.82 -35.14
CA ALA A 148 -0.25 -31.88 -34.55
C ALA A 148 1.13 -32.05 -35.19
N THR A 149 2.11 -32.55 -34.50
CA THR A 149 2.36 -32.74 -33.07
C THR A 149 3.28 -31.63 -32.66
N ILE A 150 3.00 -31.02 -31.52
CA ILE A 150 3.87 -30.02 -30.90
C ILE A 150 4.39 -30.58 -29.58
N TYR A 151 5.69 -30.39 -29.34
CA TYR A 151 6.37 -30.68 -28.09
C TYR A 151 6.56 -29.39 -27.33
N ILE A 152 6.20 -29.36 -26.05
CA ILE A 152 6.43 -28.23 -25.12
C ILE A 152 7.31 -28.73 -23.99
N ASP A 153 8.16 -27.83 -23.51
CA ASP A 153 9.03 -28.05 -22.36
C ASP A 153 9.44 -26.75 -21.68
N ASP A 154 10.05 -26.87 -20.49
CA ASP A 154 10.60 -25.74 -19.72
C ASP A 154 9.60 -24.58 -19.58
N VAL A 155 8.34 -24.89 -19.27
CA VAL A 155 7.33 -23.85 -19.07
C VAL A 155 7.63 -23.09 -17.79
N THR A 156 7.95 -21.82 -17.89
CA THR A 156 8.23 -20.95 -16.76
C THR A 156 7.22 -19.81 -16.72
N PHE A 157 6.51 -19.68 -15.62
CA PHE A 157 5.70 -18.54 -15.30
C PHE A 157 6.54 -17.60 -14.43
N THR A 158 6.75 -16.36 -14.86
CA THR A 158 7.17 -15.31 -13.96
C THR A 158 5.90 -14.86 -13.27
N LEU A 159 5.83 -15.03 -11.98
CA LEU A 159 4.74 -14.48 -11.20
C LEU A 159 5.07 -13.00 -11.03
N ASN A 160 4.16 -12.10 -11.36
CA ASN A 160 4.24 -10.78 -10.79
C ASN A 160 4.04 -11.04 -9.29
N THR A 161 5.11 -11.10 -8.56
CA THR A 161 5.01 -10.77 -7.18
C THR A 161 4.56 -9.30 -7.14
N VAL A 162 3.24 -9.07 -7.16
CA VAL A 162 2.83 -8.26 -6.05
C VAL A 162 3.41 -9.00 -4.87
N THR A 163 4.40 -8.46 -4.28
CA THR A 163 4.67 -8.70 -2.90
C THR A 163 3.53 -8.11 -2.07
N SER A 164 2.30 -8.59 -2.29
CA SER A 164 1.47 -9.01 -1.22
C SER A 164 1.91 -10.44 -0.85
N GLN A 165 3.20 -10.72 -0.69
CA GLN A 165 3.58 -11.22 0.58
C GLN A 165 2.76 -10.32 1.53
N PRO A 166 1.88 -10.83 2.39
CA PRO A 166 1.88 -10.24 3.68
C PRO A 166 3.39 -10.22 3.94
N ILE A 167 4.05 -9.06 3.83
CA ILE A 167 5.31 -8.87 4.50
C ILE A 167 4.92 -9.50 5.81
N GLU A 168 5.51 -10.65 6.18
CA GLU A 168 5.32 -11.11 7.53
C GLU A 168 5.63 -9.86 8.28
N GLU A 169 4.56 -9.14 8.59
CA GLU A 169 4.64 -7.92 9.36
C GLU A 169 5.47 -8.41 10.49
N PRO A 170 6.67 -7.86 10.70
CA PRO A 170 7.55 -8.37 11.73
C PRO A 170 6.59 -8.54 12.87
N ASP A 171 6.46 -9.74 13.44
CA ASP A 171 5.49 -10.07 14.50
C ASP A 171 5.56 -8.97 15.54
N ASP A 172 5.10 -7.78 15.16
CA ASP A 172 4.85 -6.68 16.06
C ASP A 172 3.43 -6.93 16.56
N PRO A 173 3.29 -7.53 17.76
CA PRO A 173 2.00 -7.82 18.34
C PRO A 173 1.17 -6.56 18.57
N THR A 174 1.67 -5.40 18.17
CA THR A 174 1.03 -4.10 18.37
C THR A 174 0.19 -3.65 17.19
N TYR A 175 0.38 -4.21 15.98
CA TYR A 175 -0.50 -3.98 14.82
C TYR A 175 -1.58 -5.05 14.75
N VAL A 176 -2.49 -5.00 15.68
CA VAL A 176 -3.67 -5.85 15.65
C VAL A 176 -4.72 -5.16 14.81
N THR A 177 -5.26 -5.88 13.84
CA THR A 177 -6.42 -5.47 13.02
C THR A 177 -7.71 -5.27 13.84
N GLU A 178 -7.65 -5.39 15.15
CA GLU A 178 -8.77 -5.29 16.08
C GLU A 178 -8.62 -4.16 17.10
N GLY A 179 -8.47 -2.91 16.62
CA GLY A 179 -8.51 -1.74 17.47
C GLY A 179 -7.17 -1.01 17.60
N ILE A 180 -7.21 0.18 18.19
CA ILE A 180 -6.03 1.01 18.38
C ILE A 180 -5.15 0.41 19.46
N PRO A 181 -3.85 0.15 19.18
CA PRO A 181 -2.95 -0.48 20.14
C PRO A 181 -2.74 0.40 21.38
N VAL A 182 -2.37 -0.21 22.48
CA VAL A 182 -2.02 0.49 23.71
C VAL A 182 -0.83 1.44 23.45
N PRO A 183 -0.86 2.70 23.91
CA PRO A 183 0.23 3.64 23.72
C PRO A 183 1.53 3.12 24.38
N THR A 184 2.68 3.46 23.78
CA THR A 184 4.01 3.04 24.28
C THR A 184 4.33 3.63 25.66
N LYS A 185 3.60 4.67 26.05
CA LYS A 185 3.72 5.36 27.32
C LYS A 185 2.32 5.71 27.80
N ALA A 186 2.09 5.68 29.10
CA ALA A 186 0.81 6.11 29.65
C ALA A 186 0.51 7.56 29.28
N PHE A 187 -0.74 7.85 28.93
CA PHE A 187 -1.18 9.23 28.75
C PHE A 187 -0.99 10.03 30.06
N PRO A 188 -0.66 11.32 29.96
CA PRO A 188 -0.64 12.18 31.13
C PRO A 188 -2.04 12.23 31.77
N THR A 189 -2.10 12.55 33.07
CA THR A 189 -3.38 12.73 33.72
C THR A 189 -4.13 13.91 33.11
N ALA A 190 -5.35 13.67 32.60
CA ALA A 190 -6.17 14.73 32.05
C ALA A 190 -6.63 15.70 33.15
N ILE A 191 -6.46 17.00 32.94
CA ILE A 191 -7.10 18.06 33.76
C ILE A 191 -8.56 18.21 33.30
N ASN A 192 -8.79 18.11 32.01
CA ASN A 192 -10.11 18.17 31.41
C ASN A 192 -10.20 17.12 30.28
N THR A 193 -11.37 16.50 30.13
CA THR A 193 -11.63 15.54 29.03
C THR A 193 -12.87 15.97 28.30
N VAL A 194 -12.74 16.10 26.98
CA VAL A 194 -13.86 16.41 26.08
C VAL A 194 -13.93 15.36 24.97
N PHE A 195 -15.13 15.12 24.47
CA PHE A 195 -15.39 14.14 23.42
C PHE A 195 -15.87 14.82 22.16
N ILE A 196 -15.40 14.30 21.02
CA ILE A 196 -15.95 14.60 19.71
C ILE A 196 -16.45 13.31 19.07
N ALA A 197 -17.47 13.41 18.22
CA ALA A 197 -18.03 12.30 17.45
C ALA A 197 -18.53 12.80 16.08
N PRO A 198 -18.51 11.97 15.02
CA PRO A 198 -19.09 12.36 13.73
C PRO A 198 -20.57 12.77 13.82
N SER A 199 -21.30 12.15 14.75
CA SER A 199 -22.72 12.47 15.06
C SER A 199 -22.90 13.55 16.11
N GLY A 200 -21.82 14.18 16.59
CA GLY A 200 -21.85 15.23 17.61
C GLY A 200 -22.43 16.55 17.10
N ASN A 201 -22.49 17.55 17.98
CA ASN A 201 -23.01 18.87 17.63
C ASN A 201 -22.29 19.96 18.44
N ASP A 202 -21.68 20.91 17.74
CA ASP A 202 -20.89 21.98 18.38
C ASP A 202 -21.74 23.05 19.08
N GLN A 203 -23.02 23.15 18.74
CA GLN A 203 -23.94 24.16 19.30
C GLN A 203 -24.72 23.64 20.52
N THR A 204 -25.11 22.37 20.48
CA THR A 204 -25.96 21.73 21.50
C THR A 204 -25.21 20.71 22.37
N GLY A 205 -24.03 20.27 21.91
CA GLY A 205 -23.13 19.41 22.66
C GLY A 205 -22.39 20.19 23.73
N ASP A 206 -22.08 19.52 24.81
CA ASP A 206 -21.32 20.07 25.94
C ASP A 206 -19.91 19.45 26.07
N GLY A 207 -19.54 18.57 25.12
CA GLY A 207 -18.26 17.87 25.10
C GLY A 207 -18.20 16.65 26.01
N THR A 208 -19.30 16.23 26.63
CA THR A 208 -19.38 14.95 27.33
C THR A 208 -19.50 13.79 26.37
N ILE A 209 -19.30 12.56 26.82
CA ILE A 209 -19.45 11.38 25.96
C ILE A 209 -20.88 11.19 25.47
N GLU A 210 -21.87 11.62 26.25
CA GLU A 210 -23.30 11.55 25.90
C GLU A 210 -23.73 12.67 24.96
N LYS A 211 -23.02 13.82 24.99
CA LYS A 211 -23.31 14.98 24.14
C LYS A 211 -22.02 15.54 23.53
N PRO A 212 -21.33 14.76 22.69
CA PRO A 212 -20.06 15.16 22.12
C PRO A 212 -20.19 16.35 21.16
N TRP A 213 -19.12 17.09 21.02
CA TRP A 213 -18.98 18.04 19.92
C TRP A 213 -18.75 17.27 18.60
N GLN A 214 -18.89 17.97 17.48
CA GLN A 214 -18.70 17.36 16.17
C GLN A 214 -17.29 17.61 15.62
N ASN A 215 -16.85 18.86 15.65
CA ASN A 215 -15.67 19.27 14.90
C ASN A 215 -14.42 19.33 15.77
N LEU A 216 -13.32 18.76 15.25
CA LEU A 216 -12.01 18.80 15.91
C LEU A 216 -11.54 20.24 16.09
N GLN A 217 -11.72 21.12 15.08
CA GLN A 217 -11.34 22.53 15.18
C GLN A 217 -12.06 23.24 16.35
N PHE A 218 -13.34 22.92 16.57
CA PHE A 218 -14.09 23.48 17.69
C PHE A 218 -13.51 23.07 19.03
N ALA A 219 -13.18 21.78 19.19
CA ALA A 219 -12.57 21.25 20.41
C ALA A 219 -11.16 21.82 20.65
N VAL A 220 -10.33 21.89 19.60
CA VAL A 220 -8.98 22.46 19.63
C VAL A 220 -9.00 23.94 20.06
N ASN A 221 -9.95 24.73 19.56
CA ASN A 221 -10.09 26.15 19.95
C ASN A 221 -10.43 26.35 21.43
N LYS A 222 -10.97 25.33 22.11
CA LYS A 222 -11.32 25.37 23.54
C LYS A 222 -10.27 24.69 24.42
N ALA A 223 -9.33 23.95 23.83
CA ALA A 223 -8.33 23.20 24.56
C ALA A 223 -7.38 24.12 25.31
N GLN A 224 -7.06 23.70 26.53
CA GLN A 224 -6.08 24.32 27.42
C GLN A 224 -5.04 23.26 27.83
N PRO A 225 -3.88 23.62 28.37
CA PRO A 225 -2.92 22.64 28.86
C PRO A 225 -3.59 21.58 29.75
N GLY A 226 -3.31 20.30 29.47
CA GLY A 226 -3.90 19.15 30.15
C GLY A 226 -5.28 18.74 29.66
N THR A 227 -5.80 19.33 28.57
CA THR A 227 -7.04 18.86 27.94
C THR A 227 -6.79 17.58 27.13
N HIS A 228 -7.65 16.58 27.32
CA HIS A 228 -7.75 15.42 26.43
C HIS A 228 -8.97 15.56 25.53
N ILE A 229 -8.77 15.65 24.22
CA ILE A 229 -9.80 15.57 23.19
C ILE A 229 -9.90 14.11 22.76
N VAL A 230 -11.00 13.46 23.11
CA VAL A 230 -11.23 12.03 22.82
C VAL A 230 -12.14 11.91 21.63
N CYS A 231 -11.60 11.35 20.53
CA CYS A 231 -12.30 11.19 19.28
C CYS A 231 -13.02 9.84 19.23
N ARG A 232 -14.34 9.84 19.05
CA ARG A 232 -15.11 8.61 18.78
C ARG A 232 -14.81 8.13 17.38
N GLY A 233 -14.93 6.83 17.15
CA GLY A 233 -14.72 6.21 15.85
C GLY A 233 -15.71 6.65 14.78
N GLY A 234 -15.28 6.52 13.53
CA GLY A 234 -16.06 6.86 12.37
C GLY A 234 -15.47 8.01 11.54
N LYS A 235 -16.11 8.32 10.43
CA LYS A 235 -15.63 9.31 9.47
C LYS A 235 -16.02 10.72 9.90
N TYR A 236 -15.02 11.55 10.11
CA TYR A 236 -15.14 13.00 10.24
C TYR A 236 -14.87 13.63 8.89
N THR A 237 -15.74 14.52 8.44
CA THR A 237 -15.54 15.30 7.21
C THR A 237 -15.41 16.77 7.60
N PRO A 238 -14.19 17.26 7.88
CA PRO A 238 -13.96 18.64 8.25
C PRO A 238 -14.36 19.59 7.14
N ALA A 239 -15.12 20.62 7.48
CA ALA A 239 -15.53 21.63 6.51
C ALA A 239 -14.30 22.38 6.03
N LYS A 240 -14.20 22.59 4.70
CA LYS A 240 -13.12 23.34 4.07
C LYS A 240 -12.95 24.72 4.69
N ASN A 241 -11.71 25.07 4.99
CA ASN A 241 -11.36 26.42 5.39
C ASN A 241 -11.22 27.33 4.16
N THR A 242 -11.69 28.56 4.26
CA THR A 242 -11.61 29.54 3.18
C THR A 242 -10.23 30.20 3.07
N ASP A 243 -9.34 30.00 4.02
CA ASP A 243 -8.02 30.64 4.06
C ASP A 243 -6.99 30.00 3.13
N GLY A 244 -7.29 28.81 2.58
CA GLY A 244 -6.50 28.14 1.53
C GLY A 244 -5.13 27.62 1.95
N LYS A 245 -4.86 27.45 3.26
CA LYS A 245 -3.56 26.97 3.77
C LYS A 245 -3.68 25.74 4.66
N TYR A 246 -4.83 25.49 5.24
CA TYR A 246 -5.12 24.38 6.15
C TYR A 246 -6.62 24.26 6.38
N THR A 247 -7.08 23.09 6.79
CA THR A 247 -8.46 22.90 7.25
C THR A 247 -8.57 22.99 8.74
N ILE A 248 -7.68 22.31 9.50
CA ILE A 248 -7.62 22.36 10.96
C ILE A 248 -6.31 23.00 11.39
N ARG A 249 -6.39 24.05 12.21
CA ARG A 249 -5.20 24.70 12.77
C ARG A 249 -5.10 24.50 14.27
N ILE A 250 -3.95 23.99 14.72
CA ILE A 250 -3.60 23.74 16.11
C ILE A 250 -2.47 24.70 16.51
N LYS A 251 -2.81 25.81 17.17
CA LYS A 251 -1.86 26.88 17.56
C LYS A 251 -1.67 27.05 19.06
N THR A 252 -2.63 26.62 19.87
CA THR A 252 -2.48 26.63 21.34
C THR A 252 -1.40 25.63 21.75
N SER A 253 -0.64 25.93 22.79
CA SER A 253 0.39 25.02 23.29
C SER A 253 -0.03 24.42 24.62
N GLY A 254 0.34 23.16 24.83
CA GLY A 254 0.40 22.55 26.16
C GLY A 254 1.67 22.96 26.90
N THR A 255 2.01 22.24 27.95
CA THR A 255 3.31 22.34 28.62
C THR A 255 3.92 20.95 28.80
N ALA A 256 5.18 20.88 29.23
CA ALA A 256 5.83 19.59 29.48
C ALA A 256 5.09 18.76 30.55
N GLU A 257 4.53 19.44 31.57
CA GLU A 257 3.80 18.82 32.69
C GLU A 257 2.33 18.54 32.34
N SER A 258 1.76 19.32 31.41
CA SER A 258 0.36 19.28 31.02
C SER A 258 0.19 19.38 29.51
N PRO A 259 0.67 18.38 28.73
CA PRO A 259 0.47 18.36 27.29
C PRO A 259 -1.02 18.25 26.95
N ILE A 260 -1.38 18.70 25.76
CA ILE A 260 -2.73 18.55 25.22
C ILE A 260 -2.76 17.27 24.39
N VAL A 261 -3.78 16.45 24.55
CA VAL A 261 -3.88 15.14 23.89
C VAL A 261 -5.08 15.10 22.96
N ILE A 262 -4.88 14.65 21.72
CA ILE A 262 -5.95 14.23 20.83
C ILE A 262 -5.81 12.73 20.66
N ARG A 263 -6.82 11.96 21.02
CA ARG A 263 -6.72 10.52 20.96
C ARG A 263 -8.02 9.83 20.57
N ALA A 264 -7.88 8.67 19.97
CA ALA A 264 -8.99 7.77 19.78
C ALA A 264 -9.61 7.31 21.11
N TYR A 265 -10.88 7.00 21.07
CA TYR A 265 -11.61 6.40 22.19
C TYR A 265 -11.47 4.87 22.15
N ALA A 266 -10.89 4.31 23.19
CA ALA A 266 -10.68 2.85 23.31
C ALA A 266 -10.09 2.23 22.02
N ASN A 267 -10.77 1.30 21.41
CA ASN A 267 -10.39 0.62 20.17
C ASN A 267 -11.13 1.18 18.93
N GLU A 268 -11.68 2.38 19.01
CA GLU A 268 -12.36 3.02 17.88
C GLU A 268 -11.35 3.70 16.95
N ILE A 269 -11.64 3.74 15.67
CA ILE A 269 -10.80 4.38 14.64
C ILE A 269 -11.48 5.68 14.17
N PRO A 270 -11.01 6.85 14.61
CA PRO A 270 -11.44 8.14 14.07
C PRO A 270 -10.70 8.43 12.76
N VAL A 271 -11.44 8.55 11.66
CA VAL A 271 -10.93 8.87 10.33
C VAL A 271 -11.26 10.31 9.99
N PHE A 272 -10.25 11.16 9.91
CA PHE A 272 -10.38 12.55 9.45
C PHE A 272 -10.15 12.58 7.94
N ASP A 273 -11.23 12.62 7.19
CA ASP A 273 -11.25 12.55 5.75
C ASP A 273 -11.48 13.94 5.15
N PHE A 274 -10.46 14.44 4.46
CA PHE A 274 -10.43 15.76 3.85
C PHE A 274 -10.85 15.74 2.37
N GLU A 275 -11.61 14.73 1.94
CA GLU A 275 -12.07 14.57 0.54
C GLU A 275 -12.74 15.84 -0.03
N GLU A 276 -13.40 16.64 0.78
CA GLU A 276 -14.00 17.91 0.34
C GLU A 276 -12.95 18.92 -0.19
N GLN A 277 -11.68 18.80 0.19
CA GLN A 277 -10.59 19.64 -0.32
C GLN A 277 -10.19 19.26 -1.74
N LEU A 278 -10.17 17.97 -2.08
CA LEU A 278 -9.71 17.46 -3.37
C LEU A 278 -10.49 18.01 -4.56
N ARG A 279 -11.77 18.27 -4.38
CA ARG A 279 -12.66 18.70 -5.46
C ARG A 279 -12.29 20.03 -6.06
N GLU A 280 -11.55 20.84 -5.35
CA GLU A 280 -11.20 22.19 -5.77
C GLU A 280 -9.70 22.38 -6.02
N GLN A 281 -8.87 21.33 -5.89
CA GLN A 281 -7.42 21.35 -6.13
C GLN A 281 -6.73 22.60 -5.53
N MET A 282 -6.93 22.81 -4.25
CA MET A 282 -6.34 23.95 -3.57
C MET A 282 -4.94 23.59 -3.11
N VAL A 283 -3.96 24.00 -3.87
CA VAL A 283 -2.54 23.92 -3.46
C VAL A 283 -2.37 24.63 -2.12
N GLY A 284 -1.84 23.93 -1.11
CA GLY A 284 -1.61 24.47 0.22
C GLY A 284 -2.72 24.23 1.26
N ASP A 285 -3.77 23.49 0.93
CA ASP A 285 -4.82 23.09 1.87
C ASP A 285 -4.39 21.81 2.65
N ARG A 286 -3.60 22.00 3.68
CA ARG A 286 -3.19 20.93 4.59
C ARG A 286 -4.38 20.43 5.39
N GLY A 287 -4.39 19.14 5.70
CA GLY A 287 -5.39 18.58 6.61
C GLY A 287 -5.29 19.25 7.99
N LEU A 288 -4.16 19.08 8.66
CA LEU A 288 -3.83 19.72 9.94
C LEU A 288 -2.56 20.57 9.80
N LEU A 289 -2.59 21.80 10.31
CA LEU A 289 -1.41 22.62 10.55
C LEU A 289 -1.20 22.76 12.07
N ILE A 290 -0.10 22.20 12.59
CA ILE A 290 0.22 22.21 14.00
C ILE A 290 1.39 23.15 14.25
N THR A 291 1.12 24.33 14.79
CA THR A 291 2.13 25.33 15.20
C THR A 291 2.28 25.39 16.72
N GLY A 292 1.39 24.74 17.45
CA GLY A 292 1.45 24.61 18.91
C GLY A 292 2.48 23.57 19.37
N ASN A 293 2.93 23.71 20.60
CA ASN A 293 3.89 22.84 21.24
C ASN A 293 3.21 21.91 22.25
N TYR A 294 3.85 20.78 22.56
CA TYR A 294 3.40 19.84 23.60
C TYR A 294 2.02 19.26 23.33
N TRP A 295 1.78 18.84 22.09
CA TRP A 295 0.63 18.05 21.69
C TRP A 295 1.00 16.57 21.59
N TRP A 296 0.06 15.71 21.95
CA TRP A 296 0.16 14.29 21.70
C TRP A 296 -1.05 13.81 20.90
N LEU A 297 -0.82 13.41 19.66
CA LEU A 297 -1.82 12.80 18.78
C LEU A 297 -1.66 11.30 18.85
N PHE A 298 -2.77 10.56 19.00
CA PHE A 298 -2.73 9.12 19.13
C PHE A 298 -3.89 8.43 18.41
N GLY A 299 -3.55 7.47 17.54
CA GLY A 299 -4.52 6.56 16.91
C GLY A 299 -5.50 7.24 15.96
N LEU A 300 -5.05 8.22 15.22
CA LEU A 300 -5.87 8.97 14.26
C LEU A 300 -5.51 8.52 12.84
N HIS A 301 -6.52 8.39 11.97
CA HIS A 301 -6.30 8.25 10.54
C HIS A 301 -6.59 9.57 9.82
N ILE A 302 -5.61 10.09 9.10
CA ILE A 302 -5.64 11.36 8.36
C ILE A 302 -5.55 11.04 6.87
N THR A 303 -6.56 11.41 6.10
CA THR A 303 -6.65 10.98 4.71
C THR A 303 -7.25 12.05 3.79
N HIS A 304 -6.87 11.99 2.51
CA HIS A 304 -7.40 12.84 1.43
C HIS A 304 -7.21 14.35 1.63
N ALA A 305 -6.13 14.78 2.29
CA ALA A 305 -5.79 16.21 2.29
C ALA A 305 -5.30 16.66 0.91
N ALA A 306 -5.61 17.89 0.52
CA ALA A 306 -5.20 18.48 -0.77
C ALA A 306 -3.71 18.88 -0.81
N ASP A 307 -3.03 18.83 0.30
CA ASP A 307 -1.59 19.04 0.51
C ASP A 307 -1.17 18.05 1.61
N ASN A 308 -0.26 18.39 2.50
CA ASN A 308 0.15 17.48 3.59
C ASN A 308 -1.04 17.01 4.44
N GLY A 309 -1.06 15.73 4.80
CA GLY A 309 -2.00 15.23 5.81
C GLY A 309 -1.84 15.99 7.13
N ILE A 310 -0.61 16.07 7.65
CA ILE A 310 -0.21 16.95 8.75
C ILE A 310 1.04 17.75 8.37
N LYS A 311 0.99 19.06 8.55
CA LYS A 311 2.16 19.94 8.63
C LYS A 311 2.43 20.28 10.09
N LEU A 312 3.59 19.89 10.60
CA LEU A 312 3.98 20.07 12.00
C LEU A 312 5.16 21.05 12.07
N GLU A 313 4.93 22.21 12.65
CA GLU A 313 5.90 23.29 12.80
C GLU A 313 6.23 23.59 14.27
N GLY A 314 5.40 23.09 15.20
CA GLY A 314 5.62 23.20 16.63
C GLY A 314 6.71 22.28 17.16
N SER A 315 7.03 22.42 18.45
CA SER A 315 8.09 21.65 19.13
C SER A 315 7.52 20.79 20.26
N HIS A 316 8.26 19.75 20.64
CA HIS A 316 7.91 18.85 21.75
C HIS A 316 6.55 18.13 21.54
N ASN A 317 6.18 17.88 20.30
CA ASN A 317 4.97 17.17 19.98
C ASN A 317 5.25 15.66 19.85
N ARG A 318 4.23 14.86 20.09
CA ARG A 318 4.26 13.42 19.91
C ARG A 318 3.10 13.00 19.01
N VAL A 319 3.42 12.27 17.95
CA VAL A 319 2.44 11.64 17.06
C VAL A 319 2.68 10.15 17.13
N GLU A 320 1.68 9.40 17.56
CA GLU A 320 1.86 7.98 17.84
C GLU A 320 0.69 7.16 17.29
N ARG A 321 1.01 6.07 16.62
CA ARG A 321 0.05 5.10 16.07
C ARG A 321 -1.03 5.75 15.22
N CYS A 322 -0.62 6.73 14.43
CA CYS A 322 -1.45 7.41 13.45
C CYS A 322 -1.17 6.87 12.05
N GLU A 323 -2.18 6.92 11.20
CA GLU A 323 -2.09 6.55 9.78
C GLU A 323 -2.29 7.77 8.92
N PHE A 324 -1.48 7.90 7.86
CA PHE A 324 -1.52 9.00 6.89
C PHE A 324 -1.61 8.39 5.49
N SER A 325 -2.73 8.59 4.79
CA SER A 325 -2.89 7.93 3.50
C SER A 325 -3.67 8.77 2.49
N TYR A 326 -3.36 8.56 1.21
CA TYR A 326 -4.06 9.19 0.08
C TYR A 326 -4.09 10.73 0.13
N ASN A 327 -3.08 11.37 0.75
CA ASN A 327 -2.93 12.81 0.72
C ASN A 327 -2.25 13.25 -0.59
N LEU A 328 -2.51 14.48 -1.06
CA LEU A 328 -1.94 15.01 -2.30
C LEU A 328 -0.58 15.70 -2.12
N ASP A 329 0.08 15.45 -1.02
CA ASP A 329 1.46 15.77 -0.69
C ASP A 329 1.89 14.81 0.43
N THR A 330 2.96 15.10 1.14
CA THR A 330 3.51 14.27 2.22
C THR A 330 2.47 13.92 3.30
N GLY A 331 2.43 12.67 3.73
CA GLY A 331 1.51 12.24 4.79
C GLY A 331 1.70 13.02 6.10
N LEU A 332 2.91 13.09 6.61
CA LEU A 332 3.28 13.95 7.73
C LEU A 332 4.63 14.62 7.48
N GLN A 333 4.63 15.95 7.46
CA GLN A 333 5.82 16.78 7.26
C GLN A 333 6.14 17.63 8.48
N LEU A 334 7.39 17.56 8.97
CA LEU A 334 8.01 18.47 9.92
C LEU A 334 8.83 19.52 9.17
N GLY A 335 8.88 20.76 9.68
CA GLY A 335 9.68 21.86 9.12
C GLY A 335 8.85 23.06 8.71
N PHE A 336 9.51 24.22 8.47
CA PHE A 336 8.83 25.50 8.26
C PHE A 336 8.46 25.80 6.80
N GLY A 337 9.07 25.12 5.84
CA GLY A 337 9.03 25.52 4.44
C GLY A 337 10.18 26.48 4.07
N HIS A 338 10.22 26.92 2.82
CA HIS A 338 11.33 27.76 2.32
C HIS A 338 11.44 29.13 2.98
N THR A 339 10.41 29.59 3.67
CA THR A 339 10.43 30.88 4.37
C THR A 339 9.90 30.72 5.78
N PHE A 340 10.65 31.20 6.76
CA PHE A 340 10.21 31.25 8.15
C PHE A 340 9.06 32.26 8.39
N SER A 341 8.71 33.06 7.39
CA SER A 341 7.98 34.31 7.56
C SER A 341 6.50 34.15 7.88
N ASP A 342 5.86 33.08 7.45
CA ASP A 342 4.41 32.93 7.59
C ASP A 342 3.98 32.47 8.98
N THR A 343 4.73 31.57 9.58
CA THR A 343 4.41 30.99 10.90
C THR A 343 5.10 31.71 12.04
N PHE A 344 6.34 32.17 11.80
CA PHE A 344 7.20 32.84 12.79
C PHE A 344 7.76 34.14 12.21
N PRO A 345 6.94 35.20 12.08
CA PRO A 345 7.41 36.45 11.52
C PRO A 345 8.57 37.04 12.35
N GLY A 346 9.66 37.39 11.66
CA GLY A 346 10.86 37.95 12.26
C GLY A 346 11.97 36.96 12.59
N ILE A 347 11.78 35.66 12.31
CA ILE A 347 12.86 34.68 12.42
C ILE A 347 13.56 34.58 11.08
N SER A 348 14.85 34.86 11.08
CA SER A 348 15.70 34.82 9.88
C SER A 348 16.50 33.51 9.71
N ALA A 349 16.59 32.72 10.78
CA ALA A 349 17.23 31.40 10.79
C ALA A 349 16.71 30.61 11.99
N ASN A 350 16.63 29.28 11.83
CA ASN A 350 16.30 28.39 12.93
C ASN A 350 17.55 28.19 13.80
N ASP A 351 17.47 28.52 15.09
CA ASP A 351 18.54 28.29 16.08
C ASP A 351 18.51 26.85 16.62
N GLY A 352 17.66 25.99 16.10
CA GLY A 352 17.45 24.62 16.51
C GLY A 352 16.35 24.41 17.53
N THR A 353 15.62 25.47 17.91
CA THR A 353 14.54 25.37 18.91
C THR A 353 13.15 25.29 18.34
N TYR A 354 12.97 25.72 17.10
CA TYR A 354 11.68 25.66 16.40
C TYR A 354 11.55 24.36 15.62
N CYS A 355 10.37 23.80 15.55
CA CYS A 355 10.11 22.48 14.98
C CYS A 355 11.11 21.44 15.50
N ALA A 356 11.23 21.35 16.81
CA ALA A 356 12.28 20.62 17.50
C ALA A 356 11.69 19.62 18.51
N TYR A 357 12.46 18.56 18.78
CA TYR A 357 12.12 17.55 19.78
C TYR A 357 10.74 16.91 19.58
N ASN A 358 10.35 16.69 18.33
CA ASN A 358 9.12 15.98 18.00
C ASN A 358 9.41 14.48 17.88
N ASP A 359 8.52 13.66 18.42
CA ASP A 359 8.54 12.20 18.36
C ASP A 359 7.41 11.67 17.48
N ILE A 360 7.74 10.98 16.41
CA ILE A 360 6.79 10.27 15.55
C ILE A 360 7.03 8.78 15.76
N ILE A 361 6.03 8.05 16.29
CA ILE A 361 6.24 6.71 16.82
C ILE A 361 5.16 5.76 16.32
N ASP A 362 5.55 4.57 15.84
CA ASP A 362 4.63 3.52 15.40
C ASP A 362 3.57 4.04 14.40
N CYS A 363 3.93 4.95 13.51
CA CYS A 363 3.02 5.55 12.53
C CYS A 363 3.20 4.94 11.16
N ASP A 364 2.12 4.92 10.37
CA ASP A 364 2.09 4.48 8.99
C ASP A 364 1.83 5.66 8.05
N SER A 365 2.53 5.69 6.91
CA SER A 365 2.28 6.70 5.89
C SER A 365 2.40 6.09 4.49
N HIS A 366 1.28 6.10 3.73
CA HIS A 366 1.23 5.35 2.49
C HIS A 366 0.24 5.90 1.46
N HIS A 367 0.47 5.56 0.19
CA HIS A 367 -0.39 5.95 -0.93
C HIS A 367 -0.61 7.47 -1.04
N ASN A 368 0.31 8.27 -0.50
CA ASN A 368 0.30 9.72 -0.72
C ASN A 368 0.83 10.00 -2.13
N CYS A 369 0.14 10.86 -2.88
CA CYS A 369 0.44 11.04 -4.28
C CYS A 369 -0.03 12.39 -4.81
N ASP A 370 0.89 13.18 -5.33
CA ASP A 370 0.66 14.49 -5.95
C ASP A 370 0.85 14.45 -7.49
N TYR A 371 0.66 13.31 -8.12
CA TYR A 371 0.94 13.09 -9.54
C TYR A 371 0.27 14.12 -10.45
N ASP A 372 -0.97 14.49 -10.15
CA ASP A 372 -1.75 15.44 -10.98
C ASP A 372 -1.31 16.91 -10.82
N SER A 373 -0.66 17.26 -9.70
CA SER A 373 -0.18 18.61 -9.42
C SER A 373 1.32 18.79 -9.68
N ASN A 374 2.16 17.87 -9.20
CA ASN A 374 3.61 17.94 -9.28
C ASN A 374 4.25 16.69 -9.92
N TYR A 375 3.47 15.90 -10.64
CA TYR A 375 3.93 14.67 -11.30
C TYR A 375 4.48 13.61 -10.33
N GLY A 376 4.05 13.63 -9.09
CA GLY A 376 4.45 12.68 -8.07
C GLY A 376 5.79 12.99 -7.38
N SER A 377 6.27 14.23 -7.41
CA SER A 377 7.63 14.58 -6.96
C SER A 377 7.72 15.17 -5.55
N ASP A 378 6.61 15.36 -4.86
CA ASP A 378 6.59 16.04 -3.56
C ASP A 378 5.86 15.24 -2.47
N ALA A 379 5.09 14.21 -2.84
CA ALA A 379 4.29 13.44 -1.88
C ALA A 379 5.08 12.27 -1.28
N ASP A 380 5.66 12.53 -0.14
CA ASP A 380 6.40 11.57 0.66
C ASP A 380 5.52 10.82 1.64
N GLY A 381 6.04 9.71 2.20
CA GLY A 381 5.44 9.11 3.39
C GLY A 381 5.58 10.05 4.58
N PHE A 382 6.81 10.30 4.96
CA PHE A 382 7.19 11.23 6.01
C PHE A 382 8.22 12.20 5.49
N ALA A 383 8.24 13.41 6.05
CA ALA A 383 9.32 14.35 5.79
C ALA A 383 9.75 15.09 7.06
N CYS A 384 11.03 15.40 7.15
CA CYS A 384 11.55 16.39 8.07
C CYS A 384 12.45 17.29 7.26
N LYS A 385 11.85 18.26 6.57
CA LYS A 385 12.49 19.02 5.51
C LYS A 385 12.23 20.52 5.61
N MET A 386 13.00 21.30 4.84
CA MET A 386 12.80 22.75 4.72
C MET A 386 12.85 23.42 6.11
N HIS A 387 14.01 23.31 6.75
CA HIS A 387 14.33 23.96 8.02
C HIS A 387 13.62 23.38 9.24
N ASN A 388 14.20 22.32 9.80
CA ASN A 388 13.79 21.69 11.05
C ASN A 388 14.67 22.17 12.23
N GLY A 389 14.22 21.91 13.46
CA GLY A 389 14.99 22.02 14.69
C GLY A 389 15.64 20.71 15.12
N ARG A 390 16.26 20.75 16.30
CA ARG A 390 17.02 19.61 16.87
C ARG A 390 16.09 18.52 17.40
N GLY A 391 16.58 17.29 17.44
CA GLY A 391 16.00 16.21 18.23
C GLY A 391 14.70 15.64 17.70
N ASN A 392 14.38 15.83 16.43
CA ASN A 392 13.25 15.18 15.77
C ASN A 392 13.55 13.69 15.52
N ARG A 393 12.58 12.81 15.80
CA ARG A 393 12.78 11.36 15.71
C ARG A 393 11.58 10.67 15.10
N PHE A 394 11.85 9.72 14.21
CA PHE A 394 10.90 8.73 13.71
C PHE A 394 11.32 7.36 14.27
N ILE A 395 10.41 6.68 14.96
CA ILE A 395 10.71 5.43 15.66
C ILE A 395 9.66 4.39 15.26
N ARG A 396 10.10 3.27 14.69
CA ARG A 396 9.24 2.17 14.22
C ARG A 396 8.09 2.63 13.32
N CYS A 397 8.34 3.65 12.49
CA CYS A 397 7.40 4.10 11.48
C CYS A 397 7.56 3.32 10.19
N ARG A 398 6.48 3.21 9.41
CA ARG A 398 6.46 2.52 8.13
C ARG A 398 5.96 3.46 7.04
N ALA A 399 6.66 3.44 5.88
CA ALA A 399 6.26 4.23 4.72
C ALA A 399 6.31 3.40 3.45
N TRP A 400 5.22 3.40 2.65
CA TRP A 400 5.16 2.62 1.42
C TRP A 400 4.19 3.20 0.40
N HIS A 401 4.43 2.87 -0.88
CA HIS A 401 3.58 3.26 -2.00
C HIS A 401 3.33 4.78 -2.10
N ASN A 402 4.25 5.60 -1.62
CA ASN A 402 4.18 7.04 -1.82
C ASN A 402 4.77 7.39 -3.19
N SER A 403 4.28 8.46 -3.81
CA SER A 403 4.72 8.79 -5.18
C SER A 403 6.14 9.33 -5.25
N ASP A 404 6.66 9.90 -4.18
CA ASP A 404 8.06 10.30 -4.07
C ASP A 404 8.78 9.45 -3.01
N ASP A 405 9.31 10.02 -1.97
CA ASP A 405 10.15 9.32 -0.99
C ASP A 405 9.36 8.65 0.15
N ALA A 406 9.96 7.66 0.78
CA ALA A 406 9.46 7.15 2.06
C ALA A 406 9.73 8.16 3.20
N TRP A 407 10.94 8.74 3.21
CA TRP A 407 11.36 9.86 4.05
C TRP A 407 12.11 10.89 3.22
N ASP A 408 11.65 12.13 3.22
CA ASP A 408 12.37 13.25 2.62
C ASP A 408 13.03 14.11 3.71
N LEU A 409 14.34 14.33 3.56
CA LEU A 409 15.19 15.12 4.46
C LEU A 409 15.82 16.31 3.73
N PHE A 410 15.14 16.85 2.73
CA PHE A 410 15.62 17.97 1.92
C PHE A 410 15.75 19.26 2.75
N GLU A 411 16.89 19.94 2.66
CA GLU A 411 17.16 21.19 3.39
C GLU A 411 16.96 21.08 4.92
N THR A 412 17.34 19.94 5.52
CA THR A 412 17.38 19.82 6.98
C THR A 412 18.53 20.63 7.57
N ASP A 413 18.24 21.41 8.63
CA ASP A 413 19.26 22.18 9.33
C ASP A 413 19.94 21.35 10.47
N TYR A 414 19.22 20.38 11.03
CA TYR A 414 19.68 19.58 12.17
C TYR A 414 19.40 18.10 11.96
N ASP A 415 20.12 17.28 12.72
CA ASP A 415 20.04 15.83 12.67
C ASP A 415 18.60 15.32 12.92
N VAL A 416 18.20 14.36 12.12
CA VAL A 416 16.95 13.62 12.25
C VAL A 416 17.26 12.16 12.51
N VAL A 417 16.62 11.57 13.51
CA VAL A 417 16.82 10.16 13.86
C VAL A 417 15.70 9.31 13.26
N LEU A 418 16.07 8.32 12.47
CA LEU A 418 15.20 7.23 12.03
C LEU A 418 15.65 5.96 12.72
N ALA A 419 14.83 5.36 13.58
CA ALA A 419 15.13 4.16 14.33
C ALA A 419 14.06 3.09 14.10
N GLU A 420 14.48 1.89 13.70
CA GLU A 420 13.56 0.74 13.47
C GLU A 420 12.44 1.04 12.46
N CYS A 421 12.70 1.93 11.50
CA CYS A 421 11.74 2.33 10.47
C CYS A 421 11.80 1.43 9.24
N TRP A 422 10.69 1.29 8.53
CA TRP A 422 10.59 0.48 7.32
C TRP A 422 10.12 1.30 6.14
N ALA A 423 10.78 1.10 5.00
CA ALA A 423 10.45 1.77 3.74
C ALA A 423 10.41 0.76 2.60
N TRP A 424 9.34 0.79 1.79
CA TRP A 424 9.29 -0.03 0.58
C TRP A 424 8.35 0.57 -0.46
N GLU A 425 8.65 0.28 -1.73
CA GLU A 425 7.82 0.61 -2.89
C GLU A 425 7.36 2.08 -3.00
N SER A 426 8.13 3.06 -2.52
CA SER A 426 7.94 4.48 -2.82
C SER A 426 8.52 4.83 -4.20
N GLY A 427 8.18 5.99 -4.75
CA GLY A 427 8.51 6.41 -6.12
C GLY A 427 7.50 5.93 -7.16
N LYS A 428 6.25 5.68 -6.76
CA LYS A 428 5.17 5.22 -7.63
C LYS A 428 3.96 6.12 -7.51
N ALA A 429 3.27 6.36 -8.64
CA ALA A 429 1.94 6.98 -8.60
C ALA A 429 0.92 6.08 -7.88
N ALA A 430 -0.24 6.65 -7.54
CA ALA A 430 -1.30 5.94 -6.80
C ALA A 430 -1.83 4.68 -7.52
N ASP A 431 -1.64 4.57 -8.84
CA ASP A 431 -1.97 3.39 -9.65
C ASP A 431 -0.83 2.36 -9.70
N HIS A 432 0.17 2.48 -8.82
CA HIS A 432 1.38 1.64 -8.76
C HIS A 432 2.28 1.70 -10.02
N THR A 433 2.10 2.67 -10.89
CA THR A 433 3.05 2.93 -11.97
C THR A 433 4.25 3.72 -11.44
N TRP A 434 5.46 3.41 -11.94
CA TRP A 434 6.66 4.17 -11.57
C TRP A 434 6.59 5.58 -12.10
N VAL A 435 6.89 6.58 -11.29
CA VAL A 435 7.05 7.98 -11.67
C VAL A 435 8.41 8.15 -12.34
N LYS A 436 8.52 7.67 -13.58
CA LYS A 436 9.78 7.45 -14.30
C LYS A 436 10.65 8.68 -14.49
N ASP A 437 10.05 9.85 -14.64
CA ASP A 437 10.78 11.04 -15.08
C ASP A 437 11.39 11.83 -13.94
N TYR A 438 10.99 11.59 -12.70
CA TYR A 438 11.45 12.29 -11.50
C TYR A 438 12.56 11.57 -10.74
N ILE A 439 12.50 10.25 -10.62
CA ILE A 439 13.58 9.45 -10.00
C ILE A 439 14.94 9.72 -10.64
N THR A 440 14.95 10.08 -11.94
CA THR A 440 16.18 10.41 -12.68
C THR A 440 16.60 11.88 -12.58
N LYS A 441 15.73 12.79 -12.15
CA LYS A 441 15.98 14.23 -12.16
C LYS A 441 16.24 14.84 -10.79
N SER A 442 15.61 14.32 -9.75
CA SER A 442 15.70 14.90 -8.40
C SER A 442 16.90 14.39 -7.59
N GLY A 443 17.54 13.32 -8.01
CA GLY A 443 18.62 12.71 -7.21
C GLY A 443 18.13 12.16 -5.87
N SER A 444 16.82 11.92 -5.73
CA SER A 444 16.20 11.42 -4.52
C SER A 444 16.84 10.11 -4.12
N MET A 445 17.50 10.09 -2.97
CA MET A 445 18.07 8.87 -2.41
C MET A 445 16.98 8.19 -1.59
N SER A 446 16.41 7.12 -2.14
CA SER A 446 15.69 6.15 -1.32
C SER A 446 16.69 5.53 -0.35
N PHE A 447 16.63 5.87 0.92
CA PHE A 447 17.46 5.25 1.92
C PHE A 447 16.95 3.85 2.21
N PHE A 448 17.62 2.85 1.65
CA PHE A 448 17.49 1.47 2.09
C PHE A 448 18.46 1.24 3.26
N TRP A 449 17.96 1.02 4.45
CA TRP A 449 18.70 0.46 5.56
C TRP A 449 18.31 -1.01 5.73
N GLN A 450 19.32 -1.87 5.65
CA GLN A 450 19.23 -3.25 6.10
C GLN A 450 19.43 -3.33 7.61
#